data_598c0bac42ec7550bf5120dba7868424
#
_entry.id   598c0bac42ec7550bf5120dba7868424
#
_cell.length_a   1.000
_cell.length_b   1.000
_cell.length_c   1.000
_cell.angle_alpha   90.00
_cell.angle_beta   90.00
_cell.angle_gamma   90.00
#
_symmetry.space_group_name_H-M   'P 1'
#
loop_
_entity.id
_entity.type
_entity.pdbx_description
1 polymer ?
#
loop_
_entity_poly.entity_id
_entity_poly.type
_entity_poly.pdbx_seq_one_letter_code
_entity_poly.pdbx_strand_id
1 'polypeptide(L)'
;MADHNADKYDRQIIEWRGYQIEVAYCRSWSPSFEDIYGYAMSHIEVRTIAPERAPLPITETGYRSHFIHEPVVAEHGGAEAIVRLMLEDAAKSRKWRELEESSKQFSLF
;
A
#
# COMPACT_ATOMS: atom_id res chain seq x y z
N MET A 1 -15.65 -21.81 9.05
CA MET A 1 -14.27 -21.38 9.07
C MET A 1 -14.18 -19.88 9.07
N ALA A 2 -13.76 -19.38 10.15
CA ALA A 2 -13.76 -17.94 10.36
C ALA A 2 -12.74 -17.21 9.48
N ASP A 3 -11.83 -17.94 8.87
CA ASP A 3 -10.65 -17.33 8.26
C ASP A 3 -10.73 -17.14 6.76
N HIS A 4 -11.91 -17.33 6.18
CA HIS A 4 -12.04 -17.16 4.73
C HIS A 4 -11.60 -15.79 4.25
N ASN A 5 -11.93 -14.74 5.02
CA ASN A 5 -11.57 -13.37 4.63
C ASN A 5 -10.07 -13.13 4.72
N ALA A 6 -9.44 -13.73 5.73
CA ALA A 6 -7.99 -13.60 5.87
C ALA A 6 -7.27 -14.26 4.71
N ASP A 7 -7.82 -15.37 4.20
CA ASP A 7 -7.21 -16.10 3.10
C ASP A 7 -7.31 -15.38 1.76
N LYS A 8 -8.16 -14.37 1.66
CA LYS A 8 -8.30 -13.61 0.42
C LYS A 8 -7.10 -12.71 0.16
N TYR A 9 -6.32 -12.41 1.18
CA TYR A 9 -5.23 -11.45 1.04
C TYR A 9 -3.87 -12.13 1.07
N ASP A 10 -3.06 -11.82 0.08
CA ASP A 10 -1.63 -12.15 0.10
C ASP A 10 -0.92 -11.00 0.78
N ARG A 11 -0.12 -11.33 1.80
CA ARG A 11 0.55 -10.32 2.62
C ARG A 11 2.04 -10.44 2.46
N GLN A 12 2.69 -9.29 2.35
CA GLN A 12 4.14 -9.26 2.29
C GLN A 12 4.64 -8.00 2.99
N ILE A 13 5.86 -8.08 3.49
CA ILE A 13 6.51 -6.93 4.11
C ILE A 13 7.55 -6.42 3.13
N ILE A 14 7.48 -5.12 2.84
CA ILE A 14 8.49 -4.48 2.01
C ILE A 14 9.22 -3.44 2.85
N GLU A 15 10.43 -3.12 2.42
CA GLU A 15 11.17 -2.03 3.04
C GLU A 15 11.22 -0.86 2.07
N TRP A 16 10.92 0.34 2.58
CA TRP A 16 10.93 1.55 1.77
C TRP A 16 11.46 2.70 2.61
N ARG A 17 12.62 3.22 2.23
CA ARG A 17 13.28 4.37 2.90
C ARG A 17 13.35 4.21 4.41
N GLY A 18 13.64 3.00 4.88
CA GLY A 18 13.76 2.72 6.30
C GLY A 18 12.47 2.35 6.99
N TYR A 19 11.35 2.42 6.30
CA TYR A 19 10.05 1.96 6.83
C TYR A 19 9.82 0.50 6.46
N GLN A 20 9.27 -0.26 7.39
CA GLN A 20 8.76 -1.59 7.07
C GLN A 20 7.25 -1.47 6.86
N ILE A 21 6.80 -1.93 5.73
CA ILE A 21 5.42 -1.71 5.28
C ILE A 21 4.80 -3.05 4.90
N GLU A 22 3.64 -3.35 5.47
CA GLU A 22 2.88 -4.52 5.05
C GLU A 22 1.99 -4.13 3.89
N VAL A 23 2.07 -4.91 2.82
CA VAL A 23 1.20 -4.78 1.66
C VAL A 23 0.31 -6.00 1.63
N ALA A 24 -1.00 -5.81 1.76
CA ALA A 24 -1.97 -6.89 1.71
C ALA A 24 -2.76 -6.73 0.41
N TYR A 25 -2.80 -7.77 -0.40
CA TYR A 25 -3.39 -7.73 -1.73
C TYR A 25 -4.47 -8.76 -1.88
N CYS A 26 -5.65 -8.32 -2.32
CA CYS A 26 -6.76 -9.18 -2.69
C CYS A 26 -7.05 -8.93 -4.17
N ARG A 27 -6.82 -9.95 -5.00
CA ARG A 27 -6.97 -9.81 -6.44
C ARG A 27 -8.40 -9.50 -6.84
N SER A 28 -9.35 -10.23 -6.30
CA SER A 28 -10.76 -10.05 -6.62
C SER A 28 -11.54 -9.84 -5.33
N TRP A 29 -11.77 -8.58 -5.02
CA TRP A 29 -12.45 -8.22 -3.77
C TRP A 29 -13.93 -8.58 -3.81
N SER A 30 -14.53 -8.49 -5.00
CA SER A 30 -15.96 -8.77 -5.18
C SER A 30 -16.13 -9.70 -6.37
N PRO A 31 -16.48 -10.97 -6.14
CA PRO A 31 -16.75 -11.89 -7.26
C PRO A 31 -17.87 -11.38 -8.17
N SER A 32 -18.87 -10.73 -7.59
CA SER A 32 -19.98 -10.16 -8.38
C SER A 32 -19.49 -9.10 -9.35
N PHE A 33 -18.53 -8.28 -8.92
CA PHE A 33 -17.96 -7.26 -9.80
C PHE A 33 -17.30 -7.92 -11.01
N GLU A 34 -16.50 -8.95 -10.76
CA GLU A 34 -15.79 -9.64 -11.82
C GLU A 34 -16.77 -10.30 -12.79
N ASP A 35 -17.83 -10.90 -12.26
CA ASP A 35 -18.85 -11.53 -13.09
C ASP A 35 -19.55 -10.52 -13.99
N ILE A 36 -19.83 -9.34 -13.48
CA ILE A 36 -20.57 -8.32 -14.22
C ILE A 36 -19.69 -7.61 -15.25
N TYR A 37 -18.47 -7.26 -14.85
CA TYR A 37 -17.64 -6.40 -15.69
C TYR A 37 -16.57 -7.13 -16.48
N GLY A 38 -16.33 -8.42 -16.20
CA GLY A 38 -15.37 -9.22 -16.96
C GLY A 38 -13.93 -9.03 -16.53
N TYR A 39 -13.67 -8.26 -15.46
CA TYR A 39 -12.35 -8.13 -14.87
C TYR A 39 -12.51 -7.87 -13.38
N ALA A 40 -11.48 -8.17 -12.60
CA ALA A 40 -11.56 -8.10 -11.17
C ALA A 40 -11.28 -6.70 -10.63
N MET A 41 -11.97 -6.35 -9.54
CA MET A 41 -11.62 -5.19 -8.72
C MET A 41 -10.70 -5.67 -7.61
N SER A 42 -9.47 -5.21 -7.60
CA SER A 42 -8.51 -5.57 -6.59
C SER A 42 -8.58 -4.60 -5.41
N HIS A 43 -8.12 -5.06 -4.26
CA HIS A 43 -8.04 -4.24 -3.06
C HIS A 43 -6.65 -4.38 -2.46
N ILE A 44 -6.05 -3.25 -2.16
CA ILE A 44 -4.72 -3.21 -1.55
C ILE A 44 -4.83 -2.49 -0.22
N GLU A 45 -4.23 -3.06 0.82
CA GLU A 45 -4.08 -2.39 2.10
C GLU A 45 -2.60 -2.16 2.35
N VAL A 46 -2.25 -0.95 2.75
CA VAL A 46 -0.87 -0.57 3.05
C VAL A 46 -0.83 -0.14 4.51
N ARG A 47 0.07 -0.74 5.27
CA ARG A 47 0.18 -0.43 6.71
C ARG A 47 1.64 -0.34 7.11
N THR A 48 1.99 0.76 7.79
CA THR A 48 3.34 0.88 8.35
C THR A 48 3.48 -0.01 9.57
N ILE A 49 4.47 -0.90 9.52
CA ILE A 49 4.76 -1.82 10.63
C ILE A 49 5.81 -1.23 11.55
N ALA A 50 6.87 -0.67 10.97
CA ALA A 50 7.96 -0.10 11.76
C ALA A 50 8.51 1.15 11.09
N PRO A 51 8.54 2.30 11.76
CA PRO A 51 7.94 2.53 13.09
C PRO A 51 6.42 2.36 13.01
N GLU A 52 5.85 1.82 14.07
CA GLU A 52 4.42 1.48 14.06
C GLU A 52 3.57 2.70 13.75
N ARG A 53 2.71 2.56 12.73
CA ARG A 53 1.78 3.60 12.29
C ARG A 53 2.44 4.89 11.82
N ALA A 54 3.72 4.83 11.46
CA ALA A 54 4.40 6.02 10.96
C ALA A 54 3.72 6.51 9.68
N PRO A 55 3.60 7.83 9.52
CA PRO A 55 3.04 8.38 8.28
C PRO A 55 3.88 8.00 7.08
N LEU A 56 3.21 7.80 5.95
CA LEU A 56 3.85 7.56 4.67
C LEU A 56 3.38 8.65 3.70
N PRO A 57 4.05 8.81 2.56
CA PRO A 57 3.62 9.85 1.60
C PRO A 57 2.17 9.71 1.17
N ILE A 58 1.63 8.49 1.21
CA ILE A 58 0.27 8.22 0.75
C ILE A 58 -0.74 8.17 1.89
N THR A 59 -0.31 8.31 3.14
CA THR A 59 -1.22 8.27 4.27
C THR A 59 -0.61 8.93 5.50
N GLU A 60 -1.39 9.73 6.20
CA GLU A 60 -0.94 10.37 7.43
C GLU A 60 -1.09 9.46 8.63
N THR A 61 -1.90 8.42 8.54
CA THR A 61 -2.20 7.54 9.68
C THR A 61 -1.40 6.26 9.68
N GLY A 62 -0.59 6.02 8.64
CA GLY A 62 0.14 4.77 8.49
C GLY A 62 -0.71 3.63 7.96
N TYR A 63 -1.92 3.91 7.50
CA TYR A 63 -2.79 2.91 6.90
C TYR A 63 -3.52 3.51 5.72
N ARG A 64 -3.56 2.76 4.61
CA ARG A 64 -4.30 3.17 3.42
C ARG A 64 -4.98 1.98 2.78
N SER A 65 -6.27 2.15 2.47
CA SER A 65 -7.05 1.19 1.70
C SER A 65 -7.22 1.74 0.29
N HIS A 66 -7.00 0.91 -0.72
CA HIS A 66 -7.01 1.37 -2.11
C HIS A 66 -7.63 0.32 -3.00
N PHE A 67 -8.67 0.72 -3.73
CA PHE A 67 -9.27 -0.14 -4.76
C PHE A 67 -8.67 0.20 -6.11
N ILE A 68 -8.39 -0.82 -6.89
CA ILE A 68 -7.75 -0.65 -8.19
C ILE A 68 -8.17 -1.81 -9.10
N HIS A 69 -8.37 -1.54 -10.38
CA HIS A 69 -8.71 -2.60 -11.33
C HIS A 69 -7.53 -3.56 -11.48
N GLU A 70 -7.82 -4.85 -11.43
CA GLU A 70 -6.77 -5.86 -11.48
C GLU A 70 -5.87 -5.76 -12.72
N PRO A 71 -6.40 -5.46 -13.91
CA PRO A 71 -5.51 -5.32 -15.08
C PRO A 71 -4.45 -4.24 -14.91
N VAL A 72 -4.75 -3.18 -14.15
CA VAL A 72 -3.76 -2.14 -13.88
C VAL A 72 -2.66 -2.67 -12.98
N VAL A 73 -3.03 -3.48 -11.98
CA VAL A 73 -2.04 -4.11 -11.10
C VAL A 73 -1.12 -5.01 -11.90
N ALA A 74 -1.71 -5.86 -12.75
CA ALA A 74 -0.93 -6.78 -13.58
C ALA A 74 -0.01 -6.04 -14.54
N GLU A 75 -0.50 -4.95 -15.11
CA GLU A 75 0.27 -4.14 -16.05
C GLU A 75 1.52 -3.56 -15.41
N HIS A 76 1.44 -3.23 -14.12
CA HIS A 76 2.55 -2.64 -13.39
C HIS A 76 3.43 -3.67 -12.68
N GLY A 77 3.12 -4.94 -12.83
CA GLY A 77 3.99 -5.98 -12.27
C GLY A 77 3.60 -6.48 -10.90
N GLY A 78 2.40 -6.14 -10.41
CA GLY A 78 1.90 -6.67 -9.15
C GLY A 78 1.68 -5.59 -8.09
N ALA A 79 1.16 -6.03 -6.94
CA ALA A 79 0.77 -5.11 -5.88
C ALA A 79 1.97 -4.36 -5.29
N GLU A 80 3.07 -5.05 -5.10
CA GLU A 80 4.28 -4.40 -4.56
C GLU A 80 4.74 -3.28 -5.47
N ALA A 81 4.78 -3.54 -6.78
CA ALA A 81 5.24 -2.55 -7.75
C ALA A 81 4.33 -1.32 -7.74
N ILE A 82 3.02 -1.54 -7.66
CA ILE A 82 2.06 -0.44 -7.60
C ILE A 82 2.27 0.39 -6.33
N VAL A 83 2.43 -0.27 -5.19
CA VAL A 83 2.59 0.44 -3.92
C VAL A 83 3.88 1.26 -3.95
N ARG A 84 4.97 0.69 -4.44
CA ARG A 84 6.23 1.43 -4.53
C ARG A 84 6.10 2.64 -5.45
N LEU A 85 5.38 2.49 -6.55
CA LEU A 85 5.14 3.60 -7.47
C LEU A 85 4.34 4.71 -6.79
N MET A 86 3.29 4.33 -6.06
CA MET A 86 2.47 5.31 -5.33
C MET A 86 3.30 6.05 -4.28
N LEU A 87 4.15 5.31 -3.55
CA LEU A 87 5.01 5.91 -2.54
C LEU A 87 5.99 6.89 -3.16
N GLU A 88 6.67 6.49 -4.23
CA GLU A 88 7.67 7.34 -4.87
C GLU A 88 7.04 8.58 -5.49
N ASP A 89 5.89 8.42 -6.11
CA ASP A 89 5.20 9.56 -6.71
C ASP A 89 4.75 10.55 -5.64
N ALA A 90 4.13 10.07 -4.58
CA ALA A 90 3.65 10.93 -3.51
C ALA A 90 4.81 11.54 -2.71
N ALA A 91 5.96 10.87 -2.67
CA ALA A 91 7.14 11.37 -1.96
C ALA A 91 7.73 12.62 -2.60
N LYS A 92 7.32 12.93 -3.83
CA LYS A 92 7.77 14.15 -4.49
C LYS A 92 7.09 15.40 -3.93
N SER A 93 6.05 15.24 -3.12
CA SER A 93 5.31 16.39 -2.60
C SER A 93 6.18 17.20 -1.64
N ARG A 94 5.91 18.49 -1.61
CA ARG A 94 6.61 19.39 -0.70
C ARG A 94 6.39 19.01 0.75
N LYS A 95 5.15 18.65 1.07
CA LYS A 95 4.77 18.28 2.43
C LYS A 95 5.59 17.09 2.92
N TRP A 96 5.73 16.06 2.08
CA TRP A 96 6.50 14.88 2.47
C TRP A 96 7.98 15.22 2.63
N ARG A 97 8.53 16.01 1.72
CA ARG A 97 9.95 16.37 1.81
C ARG A 97 10.24 17.13 3.09
N GLU A 98 9.34 18.03 3.49
CA GLU A 98 9.52 18.78 4.72
C GLU A 98 9.44 17.86 5.93
N LEU A 99 8.53 16.89 5.92
CA LEU A 99 8.40 15.93 6.98
C LEU A 99 9.68 15.07 7.09
N GLU A 100 10.18 14.63 5.96
CA GLU A 100 11.39 13.80 5.90
C GLU A 100 12.59 14.57 6.44
N GLU A 101 12.73 15.83 6.07
CA GLU A 101 13.79 16.69 6.56
C GLU A 101 13.73 16.86 8.09
N SER A 102 12.54 17.09 8.61
CA SER A 102 12.35 17.23 10.04
C SER A 102 12.78 15.96 10.79
N SER A 103 12.40 14.81 10.25
CA SER A 103 12.77 13.53 10.85
C SER A 103 14.27 13.33 10.90
N LYS A 104 14.96 13.73 9.84
CA LYS A 104 16.42 13.62 9.78
C LYS A 104 17.08 14.50 10.82
N GLN A 105 16.56 15.71 11.01
CA GLN A 105 17.10 16.61 11.99
C GLN A 105 16.97 16.04 13.40
N PHE A 106 15.81 15.48 13.71
CA PHE A 106 15.61 14.87 15.02
C PHE A 106 16.48 13.64 15.23
N SER A 107 16.73 12.88 14.19
CA SER A 107 17.50 11.66 14.32
C SER A 107 18.98 11.91 14.55
N LEU A 108 19.45 13.13 14.42
CA LEU A 108 20.84 13.50 14.70
C LEU A 108 21.13 13.63 16.18
N PHE A 109 20.11 13.63 17.00
CA PHE A 109 20.26 13.75 18.44
C PHE A 109 19.88 12.45 19.14
#